data_e9508fbbdbc49c46d3a50ea05aae7c79
#
_entry.id   e9508fbbdbc49c46d3a50ea05aae7c79
#
_cell.length_a   1.000
_cell.length_b   1.000
_cell.length_c   1.000
_cell.angle_alpha   90.00
_cell.angle_beta   90.00
_cell.angle_gamma   90.00
#
_symmetry.space_group_name_H-M   'P 1'
#
loop_
_entity.id
_entity.type
_entity.pdbx_description
1 polymer ?
#
loop_
_entity_poly.entity_id
_entity_poly.type
_entity_poly.pdbx_seq_one_letter_code
_entity_poly.pdbx_strand_id
1 'polypeptide(L)'
;MKQPLKALVLALGLSLGVVNSYALSLEPLDKDFTLQLLGSGGPISDDLRASSGELVWWKGKSRVMIDAGGGVYLRFGQAGGKLEDLDFLGLSHFHTDHVADVPALLKGGYFFDREDPLDIAGPEAGSAFPSLTGYMKALFDGDEGAYAYLNGLFDGSDGLFPVTITDVPYKTSQGTKVYEQDGLTIYALGIPHGDVPCLAFRIESAEGVMVISADQNGSNPDFIDFAKGADILLMPLAIHEEADEVSSFMHAKPSVVGKIAAEVNPKLLVLNHWMGLGLKLKPASIKIVKEYYHGQVIAGHDLSSYPMSAAKEMSHEQ
;
A
#
# COMPACT_ATOMS: atom_id res chain seq x y z
N MET A 1 65.96 42.02 37.79
CA MET A 1 65.12 41.03 38.49
C MET A 1 63.90 40.77 37.65
N LYS A 2 63.86 39.62 36.97
CA LYS A 2 62.76 39.20 36.10
C LYS A 2 61.98 38.11 36.83
N GLN A 3 60.70 38.36 37.12
CA GLN A 3 59.78 37.28 37.59
C GLN A 3 59.25 36.42 36.48
N PRO A 4 59.10 35.11 36.66
CA PRO A 4 58.56 34.24 35.64
C PRO A 4 57.02 34.20 35.75
N LEU A 5 56.40 34.31 34.57
CA LEU A 5 54.98 34.18 34.33
C LEU A 5 54.57 32.71 34.51
N LYS A 6 53.71 32.41 35.46
CA LYS A 6 53.10 31.06 35.61
C LYS A 6 51.98 30.89 34.60
N ALA A 7 52.15 29.99 33.66
CA ALA A 7 51.09 29.57 32.75
C ALA A 7 50.11 28.66 33.47
N LEU A 8 48.85 29.09 33.54
CA LEU A 8 47.71 28.28 34.07
C LEU A 8 47.20 27.40 32.90
N VAL A 9 47.48 26.11 32.94
CA VAL A 9 46.91 25.15 32.02
C VAL A 9 45.52 24.78 32.48
N LEU A 10 44.50 25.27 31.76
CA LEU A 10 43.09 24.85 31.96
C LEU A 10 42.88 23.56 31.22
N ALA A 11 42.76 22.43 31.92
CA ALA A 11 42.38 21.15 31.34
C ALA A 11 40.84 21.16 31.12
N LEU A 12 40.40 21.35 29.88
CA LEU A 12 39.03 21.07 29.46
C LEU A 12 38.86 19.54 29.39
N GLY A 13 38.18 18.96 30.36
CA GLY A 13 37.72 17.59 30.29
C GLY A 13 36.58 17.47 29.27
N LEU A 14 36.88 16.98 28.07
CA LEU A 14 35.85 16.48 27.16
C LEU A 14 35.29 15.18 27.74
N SER A 15 34.11 15.24 28.35
CA SER A 15 33.31 14.05 28.59
C SER A 15 32.76 13.59 27.24
N LEU A 16 33.37 12.58 26.64
CA LEU A 16 32.78 11.79 25.55
C LEU A 16 31.57 11.08 26.11
N GLY A 17 30.40 11.67 25.92
CA GLY A 17 29.14 10.99 26.13
C GLY A 17 29.09 9.84 25.16
N VAL A 18 29.13 8.61 25.68
CA VAL A 18 28.83 7.39 24.88
C VAL A 18 27.38 7.52 24.44
N VAL A 19 27.16 7.95 23.20
CA VAL A 19 25.87 7.82 22.56
C VAL A 19 25.70 6.32 22.34
N ASN A 20 24.99 5.65 23.25
CA ASN A 20 24.46 4.33 22.99
C ASN A 20 23.51 4.46 21.79
N SER A 21 24.04 4.22 20.59
CA SER A 21 23.20 3.89 19.46
C SER A 21 22.51 2.56 19.82
N TYR A 22 21.27 2.64 20.28
CA TYR A 22 20.37 1.50 20.23
C TYR A 22 20.23 1.18 18.75
N ALA A 23 21.06 0.26 18.26
CA ALA A 23 20.73 -0.50 17.07
C ALA A 23 19.43 -1.22 17.48
N LEU A 24 18.27 -0.71 17.00
CA LEU A 24 17.08 -1.53 16.95
C LEU A 24 17.51 -2.80 16.20
N SER A 25 17.61 -3.90 16.92
CA SER A 25 17.64 -5.22 16.29
C SER A 25 16.26 -5.34 15.64
N LEU A 26 16.16 -4.92 14.38
CA LEU A 26 15.04 -5.28 13.56
C LEU A 26 15.13 -6.80 13.47
N GLU A 27 14.24 -7.50 14.18
CA GLU A 27 14.00 -8.90 13.91
C GLU A 27 13.87 -9.05 12.40
N PRO A 28 14.48 -10.10 11.81
CA PRO A 28 14.34 -10.31 10.37
C PRO A 28 12.87 -10.33 10.02
N LEU A 29 12.46 -9.49 9.06
CA LEU A 29 11.09 -9.48 8.56
C LEU A 29 10.74 -10.90 8.13
N ASP A 30 9.69 -11.49 8.73
CA ASP A 30 9.08 -12.69 8.18
C ASP A 30 8.55 -12.35 6.80
N LYS A 31 9.15 -12.94 5.77
CA LYS A 31 8.82 -12.69 4.36
C LYS A 31 8.08 -13.88 3.73
N ASP A 32 7.58 -14.81 4.51
CA ASP A 32 6.89 -15.98 3.97
C ASP A 32 5.52 -15.62 3.37
N PHE A 33 4.65 -14.98 4.15
CA PHE A 33 3.44 -14.34 3.63
C PHE A 33 3.14 -13.11 4.50
N THR A 34 3.56 -11.94 4.05
CA THR A 34 3.51 -10.72 4.85
C THR A 34 3.02 -9.54 4.04
N LEU A 35 2.03 -8.82 4.59
CA LEU A 35 1.64 -7.50 4.12
C LEU A 35 2.59 -6.46 4.71
N GLN A 36 3.16 -5.60 3.88
CA GLN A 36 3.94 -4.43 4.31
C GLN A 36 3.38 -3.16 3.68
N LEU A 37 3.11 -2.15 4.50
CA LEU A 37 2.72 -0.84 3.99
C LEU A 37 3.98 -0.09 3.53
N LEU A 38 4.05 0.24 2.25
CA LEU A 38 5.09 1.13 1.73
C LEU A 38 4.70 2.59 1.97
N GLY A 39 3.42 2.89 1.79
CA GLY A 39 2.84 4.18 2.11
C GLY A 39 1.51 4.04 2.84
N SER A 40 1.27 4.89 3.81
CA SER A 40 0.08 4.85 4.67
C SER A 40 -0.68 6.18 4.69
N GLY A 41 -0.25 7.15 3.88
CA GLY A 41 -0.90 8.45 3.69
C GLY A 41 -1.82 8.47 2.47
N GLY A 42 -2.52 9.59 2.31
CA GLY A 42 -3.31 9.94 1.13
C GLY A 42 -2.62 11.04 0.30
N PRO A 43 -3.39 11.92 -0.37
CA PRO A 43 -2.85 12.94 -1.28
C PRO A 43 -2.21 14.14 -0.58
N ILE A 44 -2.23 14.22 0.76
CA ILE A 44 -1.75 15.37 1.52
C ILE A 44 -0.43 15.02 2.20
N SER A 45 0.62 15.78 1.91
CA SER A 45 1.97 15.58 2.48
C SER A 45 2.15 16.30 3.83
N ASP A 46 1.19 16.18 4.75
CA ASP A 46 1.16 16.94 6.01
C ASP A 46 1.87 16.26 7.19
N ASP A 47 2.32 15.01 7.02
CA ASP A 47 2.96 14.24 8.10
C ASP A 47 4.15 13.35 7.64
N LEU A 48 4.69 13.62 6.46
CA LEU A 48 5.85 12.94 5.87
C LEU A 48 5.62 11.46 5.52
N ARG A 49 4.36 11.05 5.36
CA ARG A 49 4.01 9.72 4.86
C ARG A 49 4.14 9.66 3.35
N ALA A 50 4.55 8.51 2.85
CA ALA A 50 4.31 8.18 1.45
C ALA A 50 2.80 7.97 1.25
N SER A 51 2.33 8.24 0.04
CA SER A 51 0.95 7.97 -0.37
C SER A 51 0.69 6.46 -0.45
N SER A 52 -0.50 6.03 -0.90
CA SER A 52 -0.91 4.62 -0.85
C SER A 52 0.01 3.69 -1.65
N GLY A 53 0.40 2.59 -1.02
CA GLY A 53 1.13 1.50 -1.65
C GLY A 53 1.42 0.37 -0.67
N GLU A 54 1.09 -0.84 -1.07
CA GLU A 54 1.23 -2.05 -0.29
C GLU A 54 2.11 -3.07 -1.01
N LEU A 55 2.97 -3.74 -0.25
CA LEU A 55 3.84 -4.81 -0.73
C LEU A 55 3.46 -6.12 -0.05
N VAL A 56 3.27 -7.16 -0.83
CA VAL A 56 3.07 -8.51 -0.31
C VAL A 56 4.33 -9.33 -0.57
N TRP A 57 4.94 -9.76 0.51
CA TRP A 57 6.03 -10.72 0.51
C TRP A 57 5.46 -12.13 0.43
N TRP A 58 6.04 -12.95 -0.44
CA TRP A 58 5.71 -14.36 -0.57
C TRP A 58 6.97 -15.20 -0.79
N LYS A 59 7.18 -16.20 0.07
CA LYS A 59 8.36 -17.08 0.01
C LYS A 59 9.70 -16.31 -0.07
N GLY A 60 9.83 -15.27 0.74
CA GLY A 60 11.03 -14.45 0.83
C GLY A 60 11.19 -13.38 -0.25
N LYS A 61 10.25 -13.24 -1.19
CA LYS A 61 10.31 -12.35 -2.35
C LYS A 61 9.23 -11.27 -2.31
N SER A 62 9.53 -10.10 -2.87
CA SER A 62 8.59 -8.97 -3.04
C SER A 62 7.70 -9.20 -4.27
N ARG A 63 6.66 -10.04 -4.16
CA ARG A 63 5.92 -10.61 -5.29
C ARG A 63 4.78 -9.76 -5.81
N VAL A 64 4.05 -9.11 -4.92
CA VAL A 64 2.83 -8.37 -5.28
C VAL A 64 2.91 -6.96 -4.73
N MET A 65 2.61 -5.98 -5.56
CA MET A 65 2.42 -4.60 -5.13
C MET A 65 1.00 -4.15 -5.47
N ILE A 66 0.34 -3.50 -4.54
CA ILE A 66 -0.94 -2.82 -4.79
C ILE A 66 -0.70 -1.33 -4.61
N ASP A 67 -1.00 -0.57 -5.64
CA ASP A 67 -0.75 0.86 -5.78
C ASP A 67 0.74 1.26 -5.70
N ALA A 68 1.04 2.40 -6.32
CA ALA A 68 2.35 3.02 -6.36
C ALA A 68 2.20 4.54 -6.30
N GLY A 69 1.67 5.04 -5.19
CA GLY A 69 1.52 6.46 -4.92
C GLY A 69 2.83 7.17 -4.67
N GLY A 70 2.78 8.49 -4.47
CA GLY A 70 3.98 9.31 -4.31
C GLY A 70 4.85 8.90 -3.11
N GLY A 71 6.10 8.58 -3.35
CA GLY A 71 7.06 8.11 -2.34
C GLY A 71 7.12 6.59 -2.16
N VAL A 72 6.20 5.84 -2.76
CA VAL A 72 6.12 4.37 -2.64
C VAL A 72 7.35 3.69 -3.24
N TYR A 73 7.84 4.16 -4.39
CA TYR A 73 9.05 3.58 -4.99
C TYR A 73 10.29 3.75 -4.09
N LEU A 74 10.44 4.90 -3.44
CA LEU A 74 11.50 5.09 -2.45
C LEU A 74 11.36 4.12 -1.28
N ARG A 75 10.15 3.96 -0.73
CA ARG A 75 9.84 3.04 0.37
C ARG A 75 10.03 1.57 -0.03
N PHE A 76 9.72 1.21 -1.29
CA PHE A 76 10.01 -0.13 -1.84
C PHE A 76 11.50 -0.46 -1.73
N GLY A 77 12.38 0.45 -2.13
CA GLY A 77 13.82 0.28 -1.95
C GLY A 77 14.24 0.19 -0.48
N GLN A 78 13.65 1.02 0.40
CA GLN A 78 13.93 0.98 1.86
C GLN A 78 13.45 -0.33 2.51
N ALA A 79 12.36 -0.92 2.04
CA ALA A 79 11.87 -2.23 2.48
C ALA A 79 12.77 -3.39 1.99
N GLY A 80 13.71 -3.12 1.09
CA GLY A 80 14.52 -4.13 0.44
C GLY A 80 13.76 -4.92 -0.64
N GLY A 81 12.72 -4.31 -1.21
CA GLY A 81 11.99 -4.83 -2.36
C GLY A 81 12.90 -4.90 -3.59
N LYS A 82 12.66 -5.90 -4.43
CA LYS A 82 13.41 -6.12 -5.66
C LYS A 82 12.44 -6.20 -6.83
N LEU A 83 12.71 -5.41 -7.87
CA LEU A 83 11.84 -5.37 -9.05
C LEU A 83 11.89 -6.66 -9.87
N GLU A 84 13.00 -7.37 -9.84
CA GLU A 84 13.14 -8.70 -10.44
C GLU A 84 12.26 -9.77 -9.78
N ASP A 85 11.83 -9.55 -8.54
CA ASP A 85 10.94 -10.45 -7.80
C ASP A 85 9.46 -10.10 -7.93
N LEU A 86 9.12 -8.92 -8.49
CA LEU A 86 7.75 -8.41 -8.55
C LEU A 86 7.01 -9.06 -9.73
N ASP A 87 6.01 -9.88 -9.46
CA ASP A 87 5.24 -10.58 -10.49
C ASP A 87 3.93 -9.87 -10.85
N PHE A 88 3.36 -9.14 -9.88
CA PHE A 88 2.07 -8.50 -10.05
C PHE A 88 2.04 -7.08 -9.48
N LEU A 89 1.47 -6.15 -10.24
CA LEU A 89 1.14 -4.78 -9.82
C LEU A 89 -0.37 -4.55 -10.00
N GLY A 90 -1.10 -4.41 -8.91
CA GLY A 90 -2.50 -3.99 -8.91
C GLY A 90 -2.59 -2.47 -8.78
N LEU A 91 -3.29 -1.80 -9.67
CA LEU A 91 -3.62 -0.38 -9.52
C LEU A 91 -5.10 -0.27 -9.19
N SER A 92 -5.41 0.20 -7.98
CA SER A 92 -6.78 0.28 -7.50
C SER A 92 -7.60 1.31 -8.29
N HIS A 93 -7.05 2.48 -8.52
CA HIS A 93 -7.63 3.57 -9.29
C HIS A 93 -6.56 4.60 -9.67
N PHE A 94 -6.92 5.63 -10.45
CA PHE A 94 -5.93 6.56 -11.02
C PHE A 94 -5.89 7.94 -10.36
N HIS A 95 -6.19 8.05 -9.05
CA HIS A 95 -5.78 9.23 -8.30
C HIS A 95 -4.26 9.25 -8.12
N THR A 96 -3.68 10.44 -8.09
CA THR A 96 -2.21 10.61 -8.06
C THR A 96 -1.56 9.99 -6.85
N ASP A 97 -2.22 9.96 -5.72
CA ASP A 97 -1.75 9.33 -4.49
C ASP A 97 -1.76 7.80 -4.52
N HIS A 98 -2.25 7.19 -5.61
CA HIS A 98 -2.20 5.75 -5.86
C HIS A 98 -1.29 5.36 -7.03
N VAL A 99 -0.91 6.31 -7.92
CA VAL A 99 -0.20 5.96 -9.16
C VAL A 99 0.98 6.88 -9.53
N ALA A 100 1.31 7.89 -8.71
CA ALA A 100 2.32 8.87 -9.05
C ALA A 100 3.72 8.28 -9.30
N ASP A 101 4.09 7.19 -8.62
CA ASP A 101 5.40 6.55 -8.75
C ASP A 101 5.43 5.42 -9.80
N VAL A 102 4.30 5.11 -10.48
CA VAL A 102 4.26 4.06 -11.51
C VAL A 102 5.36 4.24 -12.58
N PRO A 103 5.56 5.44 -13.17
CA PRO A 103 6.63 5.62 -14.15
C PRO A 103 8.04 5.39 -13.57
N ALA A 104 8.28 5.82 -12.34
CA ALA A 104 9.55 5.65 -11.66
C ALA A 104 9.82 4.18 -11.31
N LEU A 105 8.80 3.46 -10.83
CA LEU A 105 8.85 2.04 -10.53
C LEU A 105 9.20 1.23 -11.78
N LEU A 106 8.46 1.42 -12.87
CA LEU A 106 8.68 0.68 -14.12
C LEU A 106 10.02 1.03 -14.76
N LYS A 107 10.43 2.31 -14.74
CA LYS A 107 11.77 2.70 -15.19
C LYS A 107 12.87 2.05 -14.36
N GLY A 108 12.64 1.86 -13.07
CA GLY A 108 13.58 1.17 -12.17
C GLY A 108 13.96 -0.22 -12.69
N GLY A 109 13.03 -0.96 -13.25
CA GLY A 109 13.25 -2.31 -13.79
C GLY A 109 14.30 -2.38 -14.91
N TYR A 110 14.49 -1.30 -15.65
CA TYR A 110 15.57 -1.19 -16.67
C TYR A 110 16.97 -1.44 -16.10
N PHE A 111 17.19 -1.16 -14.81
CA PHE A 111 18.50 -1.28 -14.18
C PHE A 111 18.72 -2.63 -13.46
N PHE A 112 17.75 -3.53 -13.51
CA PHE A 112 17.76 -4.80 -12.78
C PHE A 112 17.48 -5.97 -13.74
N ASP A 113 18.20 -6.21 -14.74
CA ASP A 113 18.21 -7.35 -15.67
C ASP A 113 16.92 -8.24 -15.63
N ARG A 114 15.74 -7.58 -15.49
CA ARG A 114 14.45 -8.25 -15.47
C ARG A 114 14.05 -8.60 -16.90
N GLU A 115 13.81 -9.87 -17.17
CA GLU A 115 13.35 -10.37 -18.47
C GLU A 115 11.88 -10.83 -18.42
N ASP A 116 11.43 -11.34 -17.27
CA ASP A 116 10.08 -11.85 -17.11
C ASP A 116 9.03 -10.74 -17.18
N PRO A 117 7.86 -10.99 -17.80
CA PRO A 117 6.75 -10.04 -17.82
C PRO A 117 6.29 -9.63 -16.42
N LEU A 118 5.82 -8.39 -16.29
CA LEU A 118 5.09 -7.93 -15.11
C LEU A 118 3.61 -7.87 -15.45
N ASP A 119 2.80 -8.62 -14.70
CA ASP A 119 1.35 -8.54 -14.83
C ASP A 119 0.83 -7.30 -14.10
N ILE A 120 0.09 -6.45 -14.82
CA ILE A 120 -0.51 -5.23 -14.26
C ILE A 120 -2.02 -5.30 -14.45
N ALA A 121 -2.79 -5.19 -13.37
CA ALA A 121 -4.25 -5.12 -13.41
C ALA A 121 -4.73 -3.78 -12.82
N GLY A 122 -5.76 -3.23 -13.43
CA GLY A 122 -6.40 -1.99 -12.97
C GLY A 122 -7.78 -1.82 -13.61
N PRO A 123 -8.56 -0.80 -13.22
CA PRO A 123 -9.95 -0.69 -13.65
C PRO A 123 -10.09 -0.43 -15.14
N GLU A 124 -11.20 -0.91 -15.72
CA GLU A 124 -11.70 -0.46 -17.01
C GLU A 124 -12.10 1.02 -16.99
N ALA A 125 -12.26 1.62 -18.16
CA ALA A 125 -12.65 3.04 -18.29
C ALA A 125 -14.02 3.32 -17.66
N GLY A 126 -14.12 4.46 -17.00
CA GLY A 126 -15.39 4.95 -16.46
C GLY A 126 -15.37 6.40 -16.05
N SER A 127 -16.52 7.08 -16.17
CA SER A 127 -16.63 8.50 -15.90
C SER A 127 -15.60 9.33 -16.68
N ALA A 128 -14.77 10.10 -16.01
CA ALA A 128 -13.69 10.90 -16.61
C ALA A 128 -12.31 10.19 -16.59
N PHE A 129 -12.26 8.93 -16.14
CA PHE A 129 -11.01 8.17 -15.98
C PHE A 129 -10.81 7.20 -17.16
N PRO A 130 -9.57 7.06 -17.67
CA PRO A 130 -9.24 6.06 -18.67
C PRO A 130 -9.33 4.64 -18.08
N SER A 131 -9.26 3.60 -18.94
CA SER A 131 -8.90 2.27 -18.47
C SER A 131 -7.42 2.18 -18.13
N LEU A 132 -6.98 1.10 -17.49
CA LEU A 132 -5.56 0.83 -17.27
C LEU A 132 -4.77 0.88 -18.59
N THR A 133 -5.27 0.23 -19.65
CA THR A 133 -4.66 0.31 -20.99
C THR A 133 -4.54 1.76 -21.47
N GLY A 134 -5.57 2.56 -21.27
CA GLY A 134 -5.56 3.99 -21.63
C GLY A 134 -4.56 4.80 -20.81
N TYR A 135 -4.50 4.55 -19.49
CA TYR A 135 -3.55 5.16 -18.59
C TYR A 135 -2.09 4.83 -18.98
N MET A 136 -1.78 3.56 -19.22
CA MET A 136 -0.45 3.12 -19.62
C MET A 136 -0.04 3.72 -20.97
N LYS A 137 -0.96 3.82 -21.94
CA LYS A 137 -0.68 4.50 -23.21
C LYS A 137 -0.43 6.00 -23.03
N ALA A 138 -1.22 6.69 -22.20
CA ALA A 138 -0.99 8.12 -21.92
C ALA A 138 0.40 8.39 -21.31
N LEU A 139 0.95 7.40 -20.59
CA LEU A 139 2.29 7.51 -20.02
C LEU A 139 3.39 7.11 -21.00
N PHE A 140 3.23 6.00 -21.75
CA PHE A 140 4.35 5.30 -22.39
C PHE A 140 4.19 5.09 -23.89
N ASP A 141 3.08 5.52 -24.52
CA ASP A 141 2.96 5.43 -25.99
C ASP A 141 4.14 6.11 -26.68
N GLY A 142 4.67 5.49 -27.74
CA GLY A 142 5.89 5.94 -28.41
C GLY A 142 5.75 7.29 -29.10
N ASP A 143 4.54 7.66 -29.51
CA ASP A 143 4.28 8.91 -30.23
C ASP A 143 3.77 10.04 -29.31
N GLU A 144 2.84 9.73 -28.39
CA GLU A 144 2.13 10.74 -27.59
C GLU A 144 2.31 10.57 -26.07
N GLY A 145 2.96 9.50 -25.59
CA GLY A 145 3.14 9.22 -24.17
C GLY A 145 4.06 10.22 -23.48
N ALA A 146 3.71 10.59 -22.24
CA ALA A 146 4.53 11.51 -21.43
C ALA A 146 5.97 10.99 -21.21
N TYR A 147 6.16 9.67 -21.22
CA TYR A 147 7.45 8.97 -21.10
C TYR A 147 7.67 8.05 -22.31
N ALA A 148 7.49 8.56 -23.52
CA ALA A 148 7.58 7.81 -24.79
C ALA A 148 8.85 6.93 -24.92
N TYR A 149 9.96 7.32 -24.30
CA TYR A 149 11.21 6.56 -24.26
C TYR A 149 11.11 5.24 -23.47
N LEU A 150 10.00 4.98 -22.78
CA LEU A 150 9.68 3.71 -22.11
C LEU A 150 8.68 2.85 -22.89
N ASN A 151 8.45 3.16 -24.17
CA ASN A 151 7.49 2.41 -25.00
C ASN A 151 7.81 0.92 -25.09
N GLY A 152 9.07 0.53 -24.98
CA GLY A 152 9.49 -0.87 -24.92
C GLY A 152 8.88 -1.70 -23.80
N LEU A 153 8.23 -1.07 -22.79
CA LEU A 153 7.43 -1.79 -21.79
C LEU A 153 6.26 -2.57 -22.40
N PHE A 154 5.77 -2.20 -23.60
CA PHE A 154 4.67 -2.91 -24.22
C PHE A 154 5.08 -4.21 -24.94
N ASP A 155 6.35 -4.34 -25.35
CA ASP A 155 6.82 -5.47 -26.15
C ASP A 155 8.16 -6.07 -25.68
N GLY A 156 8.79 -5.53 -24.63
CA GLY A 156 10.08 -5.97 -24.15
C GLY A 156 11.27 -5.46 -24.96
N SER A 157 11.08 -4.46 -25.81
CA SER A 157 12.17 -3.86 -26.60
C SER A 157 13.03 -2.87 -25.78
N ASP A 158 14.12 -2.39 -26.37
CA ASP A 158 15.03 -1.36 -25.85
C ASP A 158 15.62 -1.67 -24.45
N GLY A 159 15.73 -2.97 -24.11
CA GLY A 159 16.25 -3.43 -22.81
C GLY A 159 15.24 -3.27 -21.66
N LEU A 160 13.98 -3.07 -21.96
CA LEU A 160 12.88 -3.09 -20.99
C LEU A 160 12.23 -4.47 -20.93
N PHE A 161 11.67 -4.80 -19.78
CA PHE A 161 10.82 -5.98 -19.63
C PHE A 161 9.40 -5.70 -20.14
N PRO A 162 8.70 -6.71 -20.70
CA PRO A 162 7.32 -6.50 -21.13
C PRO A 162 6.35 -6.43 -19.96
N VAL A 163 5.24 -5.69 -20.11
CA VAL A 163 4.11 -5.70 -19.18
C VAL A 163 2.89 -6.35 -19.82
N THR A 164 2.17 -7.17 -19.05
CA THR A 164 0.85 -7.69 -19.43
C THR A 164 -0.22 -6.83 -18.77
N ILE A 165 -1.09 -6.21 -19.55
CA ILE A 165 -2.09 -5.27 -19.04
C ILE A 165 -3.47 -5.91 -19.03
N THR A 166 -4.16 -5.86 -17.90
CA THR A 166 -5.52 -6.36 -17.71
C THR A 166 -6.45 -5.25 -17.24
N ASP A 167 -7.35 -4.80 -18.14
CA ASP A 167 -8.46 -3.91 -17.75
C ASP A 167 -9.54 -4.74 -17.04
N VAL A 168 -9.83 -4.41 -15.77
CA VAL A 168 -10.74 -5.18 -14.91
C VAL A 168 -12.11 -4.49 -14.84
N PRO A 169 -13.21 -5.19 -15.15
CA PRO A 169 -14.54 -4.66 -14.97
C PRO A 169 -14.81 -4.30 -13.49
N TYR A 170 -15.17 -3.05 -13.22
CA TYR A 170 -15.43 -2.58 -11.85
C TYR A 170 -16.93 -2.54 -11.47
N LYS A 171 -17.84 -2.81 -12.43
CA LYS A 171 -19.29 -2.87 -12.20
C LYS A 171 -19.78 -4.32 -12.14
N THR A 172 -19.13 -5.14 -11.32
CA THR A 172 -19.49 -6.54 -11.12
C THR A 172 -19.80 -6.81 -9.65
N SER A 173 -20.66 -7.80 -9.40
CA SER A 173 -20.99 -8.25 -8.05
C SER A 173 -20.03 -9.35 -7.53
N GLN A 174 -19.14 -9.84 -8.37
CA GLN A 174 -18.20 -10.90 -8.02
C GLN A 174 -16.78 -10.50 -8.38
N GLY A 175 -15.81 -10.96 -7.58
CA GLY A 175 -14.40 -10.75 -7.84
C GLY A 175 -13.96 -11.42 -9.15
N THR A 176 -13.18 -10.68 -9.93
CA THR A 176 -12.52 -11.18 -11.16
C THR A 176 -11.13 -11.69 -10.80
N LYS A 177 -10.79 -12.93 -11.18
CA LYS A 177 -9.41 -13.43 -11.01
C LYS A 177 -8.50 -12.70 -11.99
N VAL A 178 -7.46 -12.06 -11.46
CA VAL A 178 -6.51 -11.23 -12.23
C VAL A 178 -5.09 -11.79 -12.24
N TYR A 179 -4.78 -12.74 -11.34
CA TYR A 179 -3.46 -13.37 -11.28
C TYR A 179 -3.56 -14.75 -10.61
N GLU A 180 -2.73 -15.71 -11.08
CA GLU A 180 -2.59 -17.02 -10.44
C GLU A 180 -1.23 -17.63 -10.80
N GLN A 181 -0.30 -17.64 -9.86
CA GLN A 181 1.03 -18.24 -10.02
C GLN A 181 1.67 -18.55 -8.66
N ASP A 182 2.54 -19.56 -8.59
CA ASP A 182 3.36 -19.92 -7.43
C ASP A 182 2.60 -20.12 -6.11
N GLY A 183 1.30 -20.46 -6.19
CA GLY A 183 0.44 -20.64 -5.03
C GLY A 183 -0.18 -19.35 -4.49
N LEU A 184 -0.05 -18.24 -5.21
CA LEU A 184 -0.83 -17.03 -5.02
C LEU A 184 -1.95 -16.96 -6.05
N THR A 185 -3.14 -16.56 -5.60
CA THR A 185 -4.27 -16.19 -6.46
C THR A 185 -4.76 -14.82 -6.07
N ILE A 186 -4.96 -13.93 -7.05
CA ILE A 186 -5.44 -12.57 -6.79
C ILE A 186 -6.74 -12.34 -7.53
N TYR A 187 -7.72 -11.82 -6.79
CA TYR A 187 -9.01 -11.37 -7.31
C TYR A 187 -9.15 -9.87 -7.11
N ALA A 188 -9.84 -9.21 -8.03
CA ALA A 188 -10.20 -7.79 -7.93
C ALA A 188 -11.71 -7.62 -7.98
N LEU A 189 -12.27 -6.74 -7.16
CA LEU A 189 -13.70 -6.40 -7.11
C LEU A 189 -13.88 -4.89 -7.21
N GLY A 190 -14.83 -4.44 -8.02
CA GLY A 190 -15.22 -3.02 -8.08
C GLY A 190 -15.86 -2.54 -6.78
N ILE A 191 -15.38 -1.40 -6.30
CA ILE A 191 -15.86 -0.74 -5.08
C ILE A 191 -16.19 0.73 -5.33
N PRO A 192 -17.16 1.32 -4.59
CA PRO A 192 -17.57 2.70 -4.80
C PRO A 192 -16.60 3.68 -4.15
N HIS A 193 -16.02 4.56 -4.96
CA HIS A 193 -15.19 5.68 -4.57
C HIS A 193 -15.63 6.93 -5.34
N GLY A 194 -16.80 7.48 -4.97
CA GLY A 194 -17.46 8.50 -5.78
C GLY A 194 -17.76 8.00 -7.19
N ASP A 195 -17.36 8.78 -8.20
CA ASP A 195 -17.49 8.45 -9.62
C ASP A 195 -16.22 7.78 -10.20
N VAL A 196 -15.23 7.50 -9.36
CA VAL A 196 -13.93 6.95 -9.77
C VAL A 196 -14.03 5.42 -9.90
N PRO A 197 -13.68 4.83 -11.07
CA PRO A 197 -13.51 3.38 -11.17
C PRO A 197 -12.44 2.91 -10.18
N CYS A 198 -12.81 2.10 -9.21
CA CYS A 198 -11.92 1.67 -8.14
C CYS A 198 -12.08 0.17 -7.85
N LEU A 199 -10.98 -0.48 -7.50
CA LEU A 199 -10.88 -1.91 -7.25
C LEU A 199 -10.33 -2.19 -5.84
N ALA A 200 -10.95 -3.13 -5.13
CA ALA A 200 -10.35 -3.83 -4.01
C ALA A 200 -9.64 -5.09 -4.52
N PHE A 201 -8.61 -5.54 -3.80
CA PHE A 201 -7.84 -6.75 -4.13
C PHE A 201 -7.92 -7.77 -2.99
N ARG A 202 -8.14 -9.04 -3.36
CA ARG A 202 -8.07 -10.19 -2.46
C ARG A 202 -6.95 -11.10 -2.90
N ILE A 203 -6.00 -11.39 -2.01
CA ILE A 203 -4.81 -12.18 -2.25
C ILE A 203 -4.89 -13.44 -1.40
N GLU A 204 -4.93 -14.58 -2.04
CA GLU A 204 -5.08 -15.89 -1.42
C GLU A 204 -3.83 -16.74 -1.58
N SER A 205 -3.49 -17.49 -0.55
CA SER A 205 -2.49 -18.55 -0.56
C SER A 205 -2.89 -19.68 0.37
N ALA A 206 -2.11 -20.76 0.42
CA ALA A 206 -2.28 -21.81 1.44
C ALA A 206 -2.04 -21.29 2.87
N GLU A 207 -1.30 -20.19 3.01
CA GLU A 207 -0.99 -19.57 4.30
C GLU A 207 -2.09 -18.63 4.81
N GLY A 208 -3.08 -18.29 4.01
CA GLY A 208 -4.19 -17.43 4.43
C GLY A 208 -4.65 -16.45 3.36
N VAL A 209 -5.43 -15.46 3.79
CA VAL A 209 -6.10 -14.49 2.92
C VAL A 209 -5.84 -13.07 3.41
N MET A 210 -5.41 -12.21 2.49
CA MET A 210 -5.32 -10.75 2.68
C MET A 210 -6.31 -10.05 1.78
N VAL A 211 -7.00 -9.03 2.31
CA VAL A 211 -7.85 -8.15 1.51
C VAL A 211 -7.39 -6.71 1.70
N ILE A 212 -7.09 -6.05 0.58
CA ILE A 212 -6.72 -4.64 0.49
C ILE A 212 -7.91 -3.94 -0.15
N SER A 213 -8.62 -3.13 0.65
CA SER A 213 -9.87 -2.57 0.19
C SER A 213 -9.70 -1.38 -0.75
N ALA A 214 -8.52 -0.77 -0.80
CA ALA A 214 -8.31 0.53 -1.44
C ALA A 214 -9.34 1.58 -0.96
N ASP A 215 -9.49 2.70 -1.70
CA ASP A 215 -10.39 3.77 -1.31
C ASP A 215 -11.85 3.42 -1.60
N GLN A 216 -12.70 3.49 -0.59
CA GLN A 216 -14.13 3.20 -0.74
C GLN A 216 -14.97 3.96 0.27
N ASN A 217 -16.26 4.15 -0.05
CA ASN A 217 -17.25 4.73 0.87
C ASN A 217 -18.04 3.69 1.68
N GLY A 218 -17.81 2.41 1.43
CA GLY A 218 -18.44 1.30 2.16
C GLY A 218 -19.86 0.98 1.73
N SER A 219 -20.37 1.49 0.62
CA SER A 219 -21.75 1.28 0.19
C SER A 219 -21.96 0.03 -0.68
N ASN A 220 -20.89 -0.69 -1.08
CA ASN A 220 -21.03 -1.94 -1.84
C ASN A 220 -21.25 -3.14 -0.90
N PRO A 221 -22.45 -3.76 -0.88
CA PRO A 221 -22.70 -4.93 -0.05
C PRO A 221 -21.90 -6.17 -0.48
N ASP A 222 -21.55 -6.29 -1.77
CA ASP A 222 -20.79 -7.43 -2.30
C ASP A 222 -19.35 -7.46 -1.75
N PHE A 223 -18.84 -6.31 -1.25
CA PHE A 223 -17.51 -6.25 -0.63
C PHE A 223 -17.40 -7.12 0.63
N ILE A 224 -18.49 -7.26 1.40
CA ILE A 224 -18.52 -8.12 2.61
C ILE A 224 -18.22 -9.57 2.22
N ASP A 225 -18.95 -10.10 1.22
CA ASP A 225 -18.74 -11.47 0.75
C ASP A 225 -17.36 -11.65 0.09
N PHE A 226 -16.90 -10.65 -0.64
CA PHE A 226 -15.54 -10.64 -1.22
C PHE A 226 -14.44 -10.67 -0.16
N ALA A 227 -14.62 -9.96 0.94
CA ALA A 227 -13.64 -9.89 2.03
C ALA A 227 -13.79 -11.01 3.08
N LYS A 228 -14.86 -11.79 3.01
CA LYS A 228 -15.14 -12.85 4.00
C LYS A 228 -14.01 -13.87 4.10
N GLY A 229 -13.67 -14.22 5.35
CA GLY A 229 -12.58 -15.14 5.63
C GLY A 229 -11.18 -14.52 5.49
N ALA A 230 -11.07 -13.20 5.35
CA ALA A 230 -9.79 -12.52 5.41
C ALA A 230 -9.13 -12.71 6.78
N ASP A 231 -7.89 -13.11 6.81
CA ASP A 231 -7.05 -13.09 8.01
C ASP A 231 -6.59 -11.65 8.28
N ILE A 232 -6.19 -10.93 7.23
CA ILE A 232 -5.80 -9.51 7.29
C ILE A 232 -6.73 -8.71 6.37
N LEU A 233 -7.40 -7.71 6.93
CA LEU A 233 -8.16 -6.71 6.19
C LEU A 233 -7.48 -5.35 6.32
N LEU A 234 -7.06 -4.76 5.22
CA LEU A 234 -6.56 -3.39 5.15
C LEU A 234 -7.67 -2.47 4.65
N MET A 235 -8.00 -1.43 5.43
CA MET A 235 -9.02 -0.45 5.08
C MET A 235 -8.52 1.00 5.27
N PRO A 236 -8.90 1.92 4.38
CA PRO A 236 -8.62 3.34 4.56
C PRO A 236 -9.43 3.92 5.74
N LEU A 237 -8.83 4.86 6.47
CA LEU A 237 -9.52 5.68 7.47
C LEU A 237 -9.19 7.16 7.22
N ALA A 238 -9.52 7.61 6.01
CA ALA A 238 -9.14 8.90 5.45
C ALA A 238 -9.87 10.08 6.11
N ILE A 239 -11.14 9.86 6.53
CA ILE A 239 -12.03 10.90 7.06
C ILE A 239 -12.47 10.61 8.49
N HIS A 240 -12.95 11.66 9.17
CA HIS A 240 -13.52 11.54 10.52
C HIS A 240 -15.04 11.30 10.47
N GLU A 241 -15.66 10.96 11.61
CA GLU A 241 -17.08 10.59 11.67
C GLU A 241 -18.03 11.72 11.21
N GLU A 242 -17.70 12.96 11.54
CA GLU A 242 -18.50 14.14 11.19
C GLU A 242 -18.11 14.76 9.85
N ALA A 243 -17.46 14.00 8.96
CA ALA A 243 -17.11 14.47 7.62
C ALA A 243 -18.39 14.77 6.80
N ASP A 244 -18.27 15.74 5.90
CA ASP A 244 -19.36 16.19 5.03
C ASP A 244 -19.77 15.12 4.00
N GLU A 245 -20.83 15.41 3.24
CA GLU A 245 -21.38 14.49 2.24
C GLU A 245 -20.39 14.24 1.09
N VAL A 246 -19.63 15.26 0.67
CA VAL A 246 -18.67 15.14 -0.43
C VAL A 246 -17.53 14.17 -0.03
N SER A 247 -16.97 14.36 1.17
CA SER A 247 -15.95 13.46 1.72
C SER A 247 -16.48 12.04 1.92
N SER A 248 -17.74 11.92 2.39
CA SER A 248 -18.39 10.61 2.64
C SER A 248 -18.83 9.90 1.36
N PHE A 249 -19.00 10.62 0.25
CA PHE A 249 -19.22 10.03 -1.07
C PHE A 249 -17.99 9.30 -1.58
N MET A 250 -16.80 9.76 -1.18
CA MET A 250 -15.50 9.19 -1.59
C MET A 250 -15.01 8.14 -0.60
N HIS A 251 -15.13 8.37 0.71
CA HIS A 251 -14.51 7.56 1.75
C HIS A 251 -15.49 7.12 2.85
N ALA A 252 -15.25 5.94 3.40
CA ALA A 252 -16.02 5.40 4.52
C ALA A 252 -15.73 6.14 5.83
N LYS A 253 -16.79 6.49 6.57
CA LYS A 253 -16.69 7.00 7.93
C LYS A 253 -16.19 5.92 8.90
N PRO A 254 -15.58 6.27 10.04
CA PRO A 254 -15.12 5.33 11.04
C PRO A 254 -16.18 4.30 11.46
N SER A 255 -17.43 4.73 11.68
CA SER A 255 -18.53 3.82 12.01
C SER A 255 -18.84 2.82 10.90
N VAL A 256 -18.70 3.22 9.62
CA VAL A 256 -18.89 2.33 8.46
C VAL A 256 -17.75 1.32 8.38
N VAL A 257 -16.49 1.76 8.54
CA VAL A 257 -15.33 0.86 8.59
C VAL A 257 -15.48 -0.17 9.70
N GLY A 258 -15.91 0.26 10.89
CA GLY A 258 -16.15 -0.64 12.03
C GLY A 258 -17.24 -1.68 11.75
N LYS A 259 -18.35 -1.30 11.10
CA LYS A 259 -19.43 -2.23 10.70
C LYS A 259 -18.95 -3.23 9.65
N ILE A 260 -18.24 -2.79 8.62
CA ILE A 260 -17.64 -3.67 7.62
C ILE A 260 -16.72 -4.69 8.31
N ALA A 261 -15.82 -4.22 9.18
CA ALA A 261 -14.91 -5.08 9.90
C ALA A 261 -15.64 -6.09 10.82
N ALA A 262 -16.76 -5.70 11.43
CA ALA A 262 -17.58 -6.60 12.25
C ALA A 262 -18.21 -7.71 11.41
N GLU A 263 -18.69 -7.42 10.20
CA GLU A 263 -19.31 -8.40 9.30
C GLU A 263 -18.28 -9.32 8.64
N VAL A 264 -17.14 -8.79 8.20
CA VAL A 264 -16.02 -9.56 7.64
C VAL A 264 -15.33 -10.42 8.70
N ASN A 265 -15.22 -9.88 9.92
CA ASN A 265 -14.58 -10.47 11.09
C ASN A 265 -13.13 -10.98 10.80
N PRO A 266 -12.23 -10.10 10.30
CA PRO A 266 -10.84 -10.48 10.05
C PRO A 266 -10.12 -10.76 11.37
N LYS A 267 -9.01 -11.51 11.35
CA LYS A 267 -8.15 -11.66 12.54
C LYS A 267 -7.41 -10.36 12.87
N LEU A 268 -7.05 -9.61 11.84
CA LEU A 268 -6.37 -8.33 11.98
C LEU A 268 -7.00 -7.30 11.02
N LEU A 269 -7.49 -6.20 11.57
CA LEU A 269 -7.84 -4.99 10.82
C LEU A 269 -6.68 -4.01 10.87
N VAL A 270 -6.12 -3.68 9.71
CA VAL A 270 -5.11 -2.62 9.55
C VAL A 270 -5.77 -1.39 8.95
N LEU A 271 -5.54 -0.22 9.55
CA LEU A 271 -6.09 1.04 9.08
C LEU A 271 -4.97 1.91 8.50
N ASN A 272 -5.16 2.43 7.30
CA ASN A 272 -4.20 3.27 6.58
C ASN A 272 -4.86 4.52 5.95
N HIS A 273 -4.23 5.10 4.94
CA HIS A 273 -4.70 6.26 4.18
C HIS A 273 -4.99 7.48 5.08
N TRP A 274 -4.06 7.77 5.99
CA TRP A 274 -4.19 8.86 6.94
C TRP A 274 -3.98 10.21 6.25
N MET A 275 -4.94 11.13 6.38
CA MET A 275 -4.82 12.47 5.82
C MET A 275 -5.65 13.51 6.58
N GLY A 276 -5.25 14.76 6.53
CA GLY A 276 -6.01 15.93 6.97
C GLY A 276 -6.65 15.79 8.36
N LEU A 277 -7.97 15.95 8.45
CA LEU A 277 -8.71 15.79 9.71
C LEU A 277 -8.83 14.34 10.17
N GLY A 278 -8.86 13.37 9.25
CA GLY A 278 -8.81 11.94 9.58
C GLY A 278 -7.56 11.61 10.40
N LEU A 279 -6.40 12.12 9.97
CA LEU A 279 -5.14 11.97 10.69
C LEU A 279 -5.16 12.68 12.05
N LYS A 280 -5.63 13.94 12.10
CA LYS A 280 -5.68 14.74 13.36
C LYS A 280 -6.60 14.12 14.40
N LEU A 281 -7.70 13.51 13.98
CA LEU A 281 -8.71 12.89 14.84
C LEU A 281 -8.53 11.35 14.92
N LYS A 282 -7.41 10.80 14.46
CA LYS A 282 -7.09 9.38 14.42
C LYS A 282 -7.46 8.61 15.69
N PRO A 283 -7.11 9.06 16.93
CA PRO A 283 -7.48 8.32 18.13
C PRO A 283 -8.99 8.21 18.34
N ALA A 284 -9.74 9.28 18.03
CA ALA A 284 -11.20 9.29 18.13
C ALA A 284 -11.84 8.37 17.06
N SER A 285 -11.34 8.44 15.82
CA SER A 285 -11.81 7.59 14.73
C SER A 285 -11.58 6.10 15.00
N ILE A 286 -10.41 5.71 15.52
CA ILE A 286 -10.13 4.33 15.92
C ILE A 286 -11.05 3.87 17.06
N LYS A 287 -11.34 4.76 18.02
CA LYS A 287 -12.28 4.43 19.09
C LYS A 287 -13.67 4.11 18.53
N ILE A 288 -14.18 4.87 17.57
CA ILE A 288 -15.45 4.61 16.90
C ILE A 288 -15.43 3.27 16.16
N VAL A 289 -14.36 2.96 15.39
CA VAL A 289 -14.20 1.65 14.76
C VAL A 289 -14.35 0.51 15.78
N LYS A 290 -13.71 0.64 16.95
CA LYS A 290 -13.73 -0.35 18.04
C LYS A 290 -15.08 -0.45 18.78
N GLU A 291 -16.00 0.47 18.60
CA GLU A 291 -17.37 0.36 19.10
C GLU A 291 -18.17 -0.71 18.34
N TYR A 292 -17.81 -1.00 17.10
CA TYR A 292 -18.47 -1.98 16.24
C TYR A 292 -17.66 -3.27 16.08
N TYR A 293 -16.34 -3.16 15.90
CA TYR A 293 -15.46 -4.31 15.70
C TYR A 293 -14.58 -4.53 16.93
N HIS A 294 -14.64 -5.72 17.54
CA HIS A 294 -13.96 -6.05 18.80
C HIS A 294 -12.69 -6.87 18.62
N GLY A 295 -12.32 -7.21 17.37
CA GLY A 295 -11.05 -7.86 17.08
C GLY A 295 -9.85 -6.93 17.13
N GLN A 296 -8.72 -7.40 16.64
CA GLN A 296 -7.47 -6.63 16.60
C GLN A 296 -7.54 -5.49 15.59
N VAL A 297 -7.25 -4.27 16.03
CA VAL A 297 -7.20 -3.06 15.19
C VAL A 297 -5.85 -2.38 15.35
N ILE A 298 -5.12 -2.24 14.26
CA ILE A 298 -3.81 -1.55 14.21
C ILE A 298 -3.90 -0.36 13.26
N ALA A 299 -3.36 0.77 13.70
CA ALA A 299 -3.14 1.92 12.84
C ALA A 299 -1.80 1.77 12.11
N GLY A 300 -1.87 1.56 10.81
CA GLY A 300 -0.69 1.39 9.97
C GLY A 300 0.14 2.66 9.83
N HIS A 301 1.40 2.47 9.51
CA HIS A 301 2.35 3.53 9.15
C HIS A 301 3.34 2.99 8.12
N ASP A 302 4.05 3.89 7.44
CA ASP A 302 5.05 3.54 6.44
C ASP A 302 6.04 2.50 6.99
N LEU A 303 6.33 1.51 6.16
CA LEU A 303 7.23 0.38 6.40
C LEU A 303 6.78 -0.60 7.50
N SER A 304 5.58 -0.41 8.09
CA SER A 304 5.04 -1.41 9.03
C SER A 304 4.67 -2.71 8.30
N SER A 305 4.89 -3.83 8.97
CA SER A 305 4.74 -5.18 8.40
C SER A 305 3.79 -6.02 9.26
N TYR A 306 3.00 -6.85 8.60
CA TYR A 306 1.97 -7.69 9.20
C TYR A 306 2.10 -9.12 8.66
N PRO A 307 2.93 -9.98 9.31
CA PRO A 307 3.06 -11.37 8.94
C PRO A 307 1.74 -12.13 9.13
N MET A 308 1.42 -13.02 8.21
CA MET A 308 0.23 -13.88 8.32
C MET A 308 0.30 -14.80 9.54
N SER A 309 1.49 -15.27 9.90
CA SER A 309 1.74 -16.06 11.11
C SER A 309 1.30 -15.31 12.37
N ALA A 310 1.70 -14.04 12.51
CA ALA A 310 1.33 -13.22 13.66
C ALA A 310 -0.18 -12.94 13.71
N ALA A 311 -0.82 -12.69 12.56
CA ALA A 311 -2.28 -12.50 12.52
C ALA A 311 -3.05 -13.74 12.99
N LYS A 312 -2.54 -14.94 12.71
CA LYS A 312 -3.14 -16.21 13.17
C LYS A 312 -2.93 -16.46 14.65
N GLU A 313 -1.76 -16.15 15.21
CA GLU A 313 -1.47 -16.33 16.64
C GLU A 313 -2.36 -15.44 17.52
N MET A 314 -2.57 -14.18 17.11
CA MET A 314 -3.44 -13.23 17.85
C MET A 314 -4.89 -13.70 17.98
N SER A 315 -5.37 -14.64 17.14
CA SER A 315 -6.72 -15.19 17.21
C SER A 315 -6.89 -16.31 18.25
N HIS A 316 -5.80 -16.85 18.80
CA HIS A 316 -5.84 -17.95 19.77
C HIS A 316 -5.84 -17.45 21.23
N GLU A 317 -5.63 -16.16 21.46
CA GLU A 317 -5.60 -15.54 22.79
C GLU A 317 -6.95 -14.90 23.21
N GLN A 318 -8.00 -15.02 22.39
CA GLN A 318 -9.37 -14.58 22.67
C GLN A 318 -10.27 -15.79 22.97
#